data_bf4cf01b390e7d682631be84d7e7baf8
#
_entry.id   bf4cf01b390e7d682631be84d7e7baf8
#
_cell.length_a   1.000
_cell.length_b   1.000
_cell.length_c   1.000
_cell.angle_alpha   90.00
_cell.angle_beta   90.00
_cell.angle_gamma   90.00
#
_symmetry.space_group_name_H-M   'P 1'
#
loop_
_entity.id
_entity.type
_entity.pdbx_description
1 polymer ?
#
loop_
_entity_poly.entity_id
_entity_poly.type
_entity_poly.pdbx_seq_one_letter_code
_entity_poly.pdbx_strand_id
1 'polypeptide(L)'
;MKRILIFSGTTEGRRITEFLDGRNVKVYVSAATEYGKECTGEHENAEVFFGRMDQKQMAEMIKEKQIDLVIDATHPFAQLVTGEIRRACEISGVQYLRCLREEMEAVPDEADRVIWAQSVEDAVEYLQNTEGKILIT
;
A
#
# COMPACT_ATOMS: atom_id res chain seq x y z
N MET A 1 24.10 8.12 -2.35
CA MET A 1 22.75 8.01 -2.94
C MET A 1 21.91 7.10 -2.07
N LYS A 2 20.80 7.59 -1.59
CA LYS A 2 19.88 6.80 -0.76
C LYS A 2 19.13 5.76 -1.58
N ARG A 3 18.90 4.60 -0.98
CA ARG A 3 18.12 3.49 -1.57
C ARG A 3 16.84 3.30 -0.80
N ILE A 4 15.71 3.43 -1.49
CA ILE A 4 14.38 3.43 -0.89
C ILE A 4 13.60 2.25 -1.44
N LEU A 5 13.01 1.45 -0.57
CA LEU A 5 12.08 0.39 -0.95
C LEU A 5 10.66 0.84 -0.62
N ILE A 6 9.79 0.84 -1.62
CA ILE A 6 8.38 1.22 -1.49
C ILE A 6 7.51 -0.03 -1.69
N PHE A 7 6.77 -0.42 -0.68
CA PHE A 7 5.67 -1.37 -0.83
C PHE A 7 4.44 -0.60 -1.29
N SER A 8 4.13 -0.75 -2.57
CA SER A 8 3.05 -0.03 -3.24
C SER A 8 1.78 -0.91 -3.32
N GLY A 9 0.70 -0.34 -3.74
CA GLY A 9 -0.61 -0.97 -3.89
C GLY A 9 -1.73 0.06 -3.80
N THR A 10 -1.34 1.32 -3.64
CA THR A 10 -2.25 2.46 -3.53
C THR A 10 -1.81 3.61 -4.43
N THR A 11 -2.67 4.60 -4.60
CA THR A 11 -2.35 5.85 -5.29
C THR A 11 -1.20 6.59 -4.59
N GLU A 12 -1.11 6.50 -3.28
CA GLU A 12 -0.03 7.12 -2.49
C GLU A 12 1.33 6.52 -2.85
N GLY A 13 1.41 5.21 -2.99
CA GLY A 13 2.65 4.53 -3.42
C GLY A 13 3.11 4.98 -4.79
N ARG A 14 2.20 5.13 -5.75
CA ARG A 14 2.50 5.67 -7.08
C ARG A 14 2.98 7.11 -7.02
N ARG A 15 2.26 7.99 -6.31
CA ARG A 15 2.63 9.41 -6.15
C ARG A 15 4.00 9.60 -5.51
N ILE A 16 4.35 8.77 -4.52
CA ILE A 16 5.69 8.80 -3.93
C ILE A 16 6.74 8.39 -4.96
N THR A 17 6.48 7.36 -5.75
CA THR A 17 7.40 6.91 -6.80
C THR A 17 7.61 8.01 -7.85
N GLU A 18 6.53 8.61 -8.35
CA GLU A 18 6.56 9.74 -9.29
C GLU A 18 7.31 10.95 -8.71
N PHE A 19 7.06 11.29 -7.44
CA PHE A 19 7.74 12.38 -6.77
C PHE A 19 9.26 12.17 -6.66
N LEU A 20 9.70 10.93 -6.50
CA LEU A 20 11.10 10.56 -6.38
C LEU A 20 11.79 10.40 -7.74
N ASP A 21 11.04 10.39 -8.84
CA ASP A 21 11.60 10.25 -10.19
C ASP A 21 12.54 11.39 -10.54
N GLY A 22 13.65 11.07 -11.19
CA GLY A 22 14.69 12.03 -11.54
C GLY A 22 15.47 12.63 -10.35
N ARG A 23 15.19 12.21 -9.10
CA ARG A 23 15.95 12.64 -7.91
C ARG A 23 17.17 11.76 -7.67
N ASN A 24 18.13 12.26 -6.91
CA ASN A 24 19.37 11.53 -6.56
C ASN A 24 19.10 10.45 -5.50
N VAL A 25 18.20 9.52 -5.81
CA VAL A 25 17.86 8.35 -5.02
C VAL A 25 17.67 7.15 -5.94
N LYS A 26 17.94 5.94 -5.46
CA LYS A 26 17.54 4.70 -6.13
C LYS A 26 16.27 4.16 -5.47
N VAL A 27 15.24 3.93 -6.25
CA VAL A 27 13.93 3.48 -5.78
C VAL A 27 13.70 2.03 -6.21
N TYR A 28 13.25 1.22 -5.29
CA TYR A 28 12.75 -0.13 -5.54
C TYR A 28 11.26 -0.15 -5.19
N VAL A 29 10.41 -0.57 -6.12
CA VAL A 29 8.96 -0.58 -5.90
C VAL A 29 8.46 -2.00 -5.95
N SER A 30 7.89 -2.46 -4.84
CA SER A 30 7.24 -3.76 -4.74
C SER A 30 5.73 -3.60 -4.92
N ALA A 31 5.19 -4.20 -5.97
CA ALA A 31 3.75 -4.32 -6.20
C ALA A 31 3.30 -5.77 -5.93
N ALA A 32 2.11 -5.96 -5.37
CA ALA A 32 1.59 -7.30 -5.10
C ALA A 32 1.19 -8.06 -6.36
N THR A 33 0.85 -7.32 -7.43
CA THR A 33 0.33 -7.87 -8.69
C THR A 33 1.02 -7.26 -9.91
N GLU A 34 0.97 -7.96 -11.03
CA GLU A 34 1.45 -7.47 -12.32
C GLU A 34 0.75 -6.18 -12.73
N TYR A 35 -0.57 -6.10 -12.55
CA TYR A 35 -1.34 -4.88 -12.78
C TYR A 35 -0.84 -3.70 -11.94
N GLY A 36 -0.50 -3.91 -10.67
CA GLY A 36 0.10 -2.89 -9.83
C GLY A 36 1.46 -2.40 -10.36
N LYS A 37 2.26 -3.30 -10.93
CA LYS A 37 3.50 -2.95 -11.62
C LYS A 37 3.24 -2.09 -12.85
N GLU A 38 2.30 -2.50 -13.71
CA GLU A 38 1.91 -1.72 -14.90
C GLU A 38 1.41 -0.33 -14.55
N CYS A 39 0.58 -0.22 -13.49
CA CYS A 39 0.08 1.07 -13.01
C CYS A 39 1.15 2.00 -12.46
N THR A 40 2.27 1.46 -11.97
CA THR A 40 3.39 2.28 -11.48
C THR A 40 4.15 2.91 -12.64
N GLY A 41 4.22 2.23 -13.79
CA GLY A 41 4.92 2.73 -14.98
C GLY A 41 6.44 2.61 -14.89
N GLU A 42 7.12 3.25 -15.85
CA GLU A 42 8.58 3.27 -15.94
C GLU A 42 9.12 4.61 -15.40
N HIS A 43 10.21 4.55 -14.65
CA HIS A 43 10.89 5.68 -14.06
C HIS A 43 12.40 5.54 -14.20
N GLU A 44 13.11 6.64 -14.37
CA GLU A 44 14.57 6.62 -14.63
C GLU A 44 15.38 6.01 -13.49
N ASN A 45 14.96 6.27 -12.24
CA ASN A 45 15.68 5.86 -11.04
C ASN A 45 14.96 4.76 -10.23
N ALA A 46 13.85 4.21 -10.76
CA ALA A 46 13.07 3.18 -10.09
C ALA A 46 13.14 1.81 -10.81
N GLU A 47 13.21 0.76 -10.01
CA GLU A 47 13.08 -0.63 -10.43
C GLU A 47 11.78 -1.18 -9.84
N VAL A 48 10.83 -1.52 -10.70
CA VAL A 48 9.51 -2.02 -10.29
C VAL A 48 9.44 -3.53 -10.50
N PHE A 49 9.08 -4.24 -9.45
CA PHE A 49 8.86 -5.68 -9.49
C PHE A 49 7.52 -6.03 -8.87
N PHE A 50 7.01 -7.21 -9.16
CA PHE A 50 5.75 -7.69 -8.61
C PHE A 50 5.88 -9.09 -8.03
N GLY A 51 4.94 -9.41 -7.16
CA GLY A 51 4.88 -10.68 -6.45
C GLY A 51 4.81 -10.47 -4.95
N ARG A 52 4.17 -11.41 -4.29
CA ARG A 52 4.08 -11.39 -2.82
C ARG A 52 5.39 -11.89 -2.22
N MET A 53 5.85 -11.21 -1.20
CA MET A 53 7.01 -11.60 -0.40
C MET A 53 6.57 -11.87 1.04
N ASP A 54 7.16 -12.89 1.64
CA ASP A 54 7.08 -13.11 3.09
C ASP A 54 8.12 -12.25 3.84
N GLN A 55 8.03 -12.24 5.15
CA GLN A 55 8.93 -11.47 6.02
C GLN A 55 10.41 -11.78 5.75
N LYS A 56 10.76 -13.05 5.50
CA LYS A 56 12.14 -13.46 5.26
C LYS A 56 12.66 -12.91 3.94
N GLN A 57 11.87 -13.05 2.88
CA GLN A 57 12.19 -12.52 1.55
C GLN A 57 12.35 -10.99 1.58
N MET A 58 11.48 -10.29 2.34
CA MET A 58 11.59 -8.84 2.54
C MET A 58 12.90 -8.46 3.22
N ALA A 59 13.27 -9.15 4.29
CA ALA A 59 14.53 -8.91 5.01
C ALA A 59 15.77 -9.19 4.16
N GLU A 60 15.75 -10.27 3.37
CA GLU A 60 16.82 -10.61 2.42
C GLU A 60 16.96 -9.51 1.36
N MET A 61 15.87 -9.03 0.79
CA MET A 61 15.85 -7.93 -0.18
C MET A 61 16.40 -6.63 0.39
N ILE A 62 15.97 -6.26 1.60
CA ILE A 62 16.45 -5.07 2.30
C ILE A 62 17.98 -5.11 2.43
N LYS A 63 18.51 -6.26 2.80
CA LYS A 63 19.95 -6.47 2.97
C LYS A 63 20.70 -6.50 1.63
N GLU A 64 20.19 -7.26 0.65
CA GLU A 64 20.82 -7.42 -0.67
C GLU A 64 20.90 -6.09 -1.42
N LYS A 65 19.80 -5.35 -1.44
CA LYS A 65 19.73 -4.04 -2.12
C LYS A 65 20.31 -2.91 -1.27
N GLN A 66 20.72 -3.18 -0.04
CA GLN A 66 21.25 -2.18 0.90
C GLN A 66 20.28 -0.99 1.08
N ILE A 67 19.04 -1.30 1.42
CA ILE A 67 17.98 -0.32 1.59
C ILE A 67 18.24 0.56 2.81
N ASP A 68 18.11 1.87 2.66
CA ASP A 68 18.24 2.86 3.73
C ASP A 68 16.91 3.22 4.39
N LEU A 69 15.81 3.13 3.61
CA LEU A 69 14.47 3.49 4.05
C LEU A 69 13.43 2.58 3.39
N VAL A 70 12.51 2.08 4.18
CA VAL A 70 11.33 1.35 3.70
C VAL A 70 10.10 2.23 3.88
N ILE A 71 9.34 2.42 2.81
CA ILE A 71 8.05 3.10 2.81
C ILE A 71 6.95 2.06 2.56
N ASP A 72 6.06 1.90 3.53
CA ASP A 72 4.88 1.07 3.41
C ASP A 72 3.68 1.92 3.01
N ALA A 73 3.32 1.87 1.72
CA ALA A 73 2.16 2.52 1.14
C ALA A 73 1.10 1.48 0.71
N THR A 74 1.04 0.34 1.40
CA THR A 74 0.00 -0.67 1.18
C THR A 74 -1.35 -0.19 1.70
N HIS A 75 -2.43 -0.84 1.23
CA HIS A 75 -3.77 -0.47 1.64
C HIS A 75 -3.96 -0.57 3.16
N PRO A 76 -4.74 0.33 3.81
CA PRO A 76 -4.97 0.31 5.25
C PRO A 76 -5.48 -1.04 5.80
N PHE A 77 -6.22 -1.80 4.99
CA PHE A 77 -6.74 -3.11 5.38
C PHE A 77 -5.75 -4.27 5.18
N ALA A 78 -4.60 -4.03 4.57
CA ALA A 78 -3.54 -5.03 4.37
C ALA A 78 -2.69 -5.19 5.65
N GLN A 79 -3.31 -5.47 6.78
CA GLN A 79 -2.66 -5.49 8.09
C GLN A 79 -1.60 -6.60 8.23
N LEU A 80 -1.81 -7.75 7.60
CA LEU A 80 -0.85 -8.85 7.62
C LEU A 80 0.46 -8.45 6.95
N VAL A 81 0.40 -7.91 5.74
CA VAL A 81 1.60 -7.49 5.00
C VAL A 81 2.30 -6.33 5.69
N THR A 82 1.56 -5.38 6.25
CA THR A 82 2.14 -4.29 7.06
C THR A 82 2.89 -4.84 8.27
N GLY A 83 2.35 -5.83 8.95
CA GLY A 83 3.02 -6.51 10.06
C GLY A 83 4.31 -7.21 9.63
N GLU A 84 4.33 -7.88 8.48
CA GLU A 84 5.52 -8.53 7.92
C GLU A 84 6.59 -7.52 7.50
N ILE A 85 6.21 -6.42 6.86
CA ILE A 85 7.12 -5.33 6.49
C ILE A 85 7.79 -4.73 7.74
N ARG A 86 7.01 -4.43 8.78
CA ARG A 86 7.56 -3.88 10.02
C ARG A 86 8.57 -4.81 10.66
N ARG A 87 8.26 -6.10 10.77
CA ARG A 87 9.19 -7.10 11.34
C ARG A 87 10.44 -7.26 10.49
N ALA A 88 10.32 -7.26 9.16
CA ALA A 88 11.48 -7.30 8.28
C ALA A 88 12.40 -6.08 8.47
N CYS A 89 11.82 -4.89 8.66
CA CYS A 89 12.56 -3.67 8.96
C CYS A 89 13.26 -3.72 10.33
N GLU A 90 12.58 -4.22 11.36
CA GLU A 90 13.14 -4.40 12.70
C GLU A 90 14.35 -5.35 12.68
N ILE A 91 14.22 -6.51 12.02
CA ILE A 91 15.29 -7.50 11.89
C ILE A 91 16.48 -6.94 11.12
N SER A 92 16.22 -6.15 10.09
CA SER A 92 17.26 -5.58 9.21
C SER A 92 17.86 -4.28 9.75
N GLY A 93 17.27 -3.68 10.80
CA GLY A 93 17.71 -2.42 11.37
C GLY A 93 17.52 -1.23 10.43
N VAL A 94 16.56 -1.31 9.48
CA VAL A 94 16.28 -0.26 8.52
C VAL A 94 15.13 0.63 9.00
N GLN A 95 15.18 1.91 8.62
CA GLN A 95 14.12 2.85 8.94
C GLN A 95 12.82 2.49 8.21
N TYR A 96 11.70 2.51 8.94
CA TYR A 96 10.36 2.24 8.42
C TYR A 96 9.48 3.48 8.48
N LEU A 97 8.75 3.74 7.40
CA LEU A 97 7.77 4.82 7.30
C LEU A 97 6.44 4.27 6.77
N ARG A 98 5.36 4.46 7.51
CA ARG A 98 4.01 4.14 7.04
C ARG A 98 3.39 5.36 6.36
N CYS A 99 2.94 5.19 5.12
CA CYS A 99 2.21 6.20 4.37
C CYS A 99 0.75 5.77 4.23
N LEU A 100 -0.15 6.52 4.86
CA LEU A 100 -1.59 6.30 4.81
C LEU A 100 -2.28 7.48 4.13
N ARG A 101 -3.38 7.20 3.45
CA ARG A 101 -4.31 8.24 3.00
C ARG A 101 -4.98 8.87 4.21
N GLU A 102 -5.13 10.20 4.20
CA GLU A 102 -6.01 10.86 5.15
C GLU A 102 -7.44 10.32 5.00
N GLU A 103 -8.07 9.97 6.12
CA GLU A 103 -9.49 9.67 6.12
C GLU A 103 -10.24 10.95 5.78
N MET A 104 -11.02 10.92 4.70
CA MET A 104 -11.93 12.02 4.40
C MET A 104 -13.04 11.97 5.43
N GLU A 105 -13.19 13.03 6.23
CA GLU A 105 -14.38 13.22 7.03
C GLU A 105 -15.59 13.27 6.08
N ALA A 106 -16.64 12.50 6.39
CA ALA A 106 -17.86 12.51 5.60
C ALA A 106 -18.43 13.93 5.55
N VAL A 107 -18.73 14.43 4.36
CA VAL A 107 -19.40 15.72 4.21
C VAL A 107 -20.77 15.62 4.89
N PRO A 108 -21.19 16.57 5.74
CA PRO A 108 -22.44 16.49 6.50
C PRO A 108 -23.69 16.19 5.66
N ASP A 109 -23.75 16.70 4.43
CA ASP A 109 -24.85 16.45 3.48
C ASP A 109 -24.87 15.01 2.92
N GLU A 110 -23.77 14.28 3.01
CA GLU A 110 -23.67 12.88 2.60
C GLU A 110 -23.92 11.91 3.76
N ALA A 111 -23.83 12.38 5.00
CA ALA A 111 -23.99 11.55 6.20
C ALA A 111 -25.36 10.87 6.26
N ASP A 112 -26.42 11.52 5.78
CA ASP A 112 -27.79 10.97 5.75
C ASP A 112 -27.96 9.84 4.71
N ARG A 113 -27.00 9.68 3.79
CA ARG A 113 -27.03 8.66 2.72
C ARG A 113 -26.05 7.53 2.96
N VAL A 114 -25.21 7.65 3.97
CA VAL A 114 -24.18 6.65 4.31
C VAL A 114 -24.65 5.85 5.52
N ILE A 115 -24.69 4.54 5.34
CA ILE A 115 -25.03 3.60 6.41
C ILE A 115 -23.76 2.83 6.76
N TRP A 116 -23.40 2.87 8.03
CA TRP A 116 -22.24 2.19 8.55
C TRP A 116 -22.60 0.82 9.11
N ALA A 117 -22.00 -0.23 8.56
CA ALA A 117 -22.09 -1.59 9.10
C ALA A 117 -20.84 -1.88 9.94
N GLN A 118 -21.02 -2.56 11.06
CA GLN A 118 -19.92 -2.91 11.98
C GLN A 118 -19.19 -4.19 11.55
N SER A 119 -19.84 -5.00 10.74
CA SER A 119 -19.29 -6.27 10.22
C SER A 119 -19.81 -6.55 8.82
N VAL A 120 -19.22 -7.53 8.15
CA VAL A 120 -19.72 -8.02 6.86
C VAL A 120 -21.10 -8.62 7.01
N GLU A 121 -21.35 -9.33 8.10
CA GLU A 121 -22.64 -9.95 8.42
C GLU A 121 -23.73 -8.89 8.56
N ASP A 122 -23.48 -7.79 9.27
CA ASP A 122 -24.40 -6.66 9.41
C ASP A 122 -24.72 -6.02 8.06
N ALA A 123 -23.72 -5.87 7.21
CA ALA A 123 -23.89 -5.33 5.87
C ALA A 123 -24.76 -6.25 5.00
N VAL A 124 -24.55 -7.56 5.07
CA VAL A 124 -25.34 -8.56 4.35
C VAL A 124 -26.80 -8.54 4.82
N GLU A 125 -27.04 -8.53 6.13
CA GLU A 125 -28.38 -8.45 6.71
C GLU A 125 -29.14 -7.19 6.25
N TYR A 126 -28.46 -6.02 6.28
CA TYR A 126 -29.03 -4.79 5.76
C TYR A 126 -29.42 -4.91 4.28
N LEU A 127 -28.50 -5.44 3.45
CA LEU A 127 -28.72 -5.58 2.01
C LEU A 127 -29.84 -6.55 1.66
N GLN A 128 -30.04 -7.61 2.44
CA GLN A 128 -31.13 -8.57 2.25
C GLN A 128 -32.52 -7.93 2.43
N ASN A 129 -32.62 -6.84 3.19
CA ASN A 129 -33.85 -6.11 3.45
C ASN A 129 -34.02 -4.88 2.53
N THR A 130 -33.15 -4.67 1.57
CA THR A 130 -33.24 -3.59 0.59
C THR A 130 -33.71 -4.09 -0.77
N GLU A 131 -34.36 -3.23 -1.52
CA GLU A 131 -34.77 -3.50 -2.90
C GLU A 131 -33.90 -2.72 -3.89
N GLY A 132 -33.69 -3.29 -5.07
CA GLY A 132 -32.97 -2.64 -6.16
C GLY A 132 -31.68 -3.35 -6.56
N LYS A 133 -30.85 -2.63 -7.31
CA LYS A 133 -29.54 -3.13 -7.79
C LYS A 133 -28.44 -2.73 -6.84
N ILE A 134 -27.54 -3.67 -6.55
CA ILE A 134 -26.41 -3.46 -5.65
C ILE A 134 -25.12 -3.41 -6.49
N LEU A 135 -24.30 -2.38 -6.26
CA LEU A 135 -22.95 -2.28 -6.79
C LEU A 135 -21.96 -2.52 -5.66
N ILE A 136 -21.10 -3.50 -5.84
CA ILE A 136 -19.99 -3.79 -4.92
C ILE A 136 -18.68 -3.36 -5.59
N THR A 137 -17.91 -2.55 -4.88
CA THR A 137 -16.63 -1.99 -5.36
C THR A 137 -15.45 -2.44 -4.52
#